data_ec54fd14e4a3ecf7d6742be9b1d198a0
#
_entry.id   ec54fd14e4a3ecf7d6742be9b1d198a0
#
_cell.length_a   1.000
_cell.length_b   1.000
_cell.length_c   1.000
_cell.angle_alpha   90.00
_cell.angle_beta   90.00
_cell.angle_gamma   90.00
#
_symmetry.space_group_name_H-M   'P 1'
#
loop_
_entity.id
_entity.type
_entity.pdbx_description
1 polymer ?
#
loop_
_entity_poly.entity_id
_entity_poly.type
_entity_poly.pdbx_seq_one_letter_code
_entity_poly.pdbx_strand_id
1 'polypeptide(L)'
;MYYGIKDYGKVYNEIVSAAASPSSCHLCIFVSCLNIDALCATKMLSILFKKQLVQLQIVPIFGYAELKWHYDQIRENSTMNSIILVGFGGFIDIESFLNIDPQEFVIEDDEENTKDNNEARYSRNFYILDAHRPWNLDNLFGTTMIKCLDDGSVEEDSLNNVKNAYQQLLLLEGNGDNESDLSSSDEESETDGEVTDDDENED
;
A
#
# COMPACT_ATOMS: atom_id res chain seq x y z
N MET A 1 2.28 6.05 1.84
CA MET A 1 2.60 7.50 1.69
C MET A 1 3.10 7.78 0.28
N TYR A 2 2.65 8.88 -0.35
CA TYR A 2 3.03 9.26 -1.72
C TYR A 2 4.37 10.01 -1.80
N TYR A 3 5.22 9.63 -2.76
CA TYR A 3 6.48 10.29 -3.09
C TYR A 3 6.58 10.52 -4.59
N GLY A 4 6.68 11.79 -5.00
CA GLY A 4 6.91 12.15 -6.39
C GLY A 4 8.38 12.07 -6.79
N ILE A 5 8.67 12.29 -8.08
CA ILE A 5 10.04 12.22 -8.65
C ILE A 5 11.04 13.09 -7.88
N LYS A 6 10.62 14.25 -7.39
CA LYS A 6 11.48 15.18 -6.62
C LYS A 6 12.04 14.54 -5.34
N ASP A 7 11.32 13.60 -4.77
CA ASP A 7 11.67 12.95 -3.49
C ASP A 7 12.48 11.66 -3.65
N TYR A 8 12.67 11.16 -4.88
CA TYR A 8 13.38 9.91 -5.12
C TYR A 8 14.79 9.89 -4.53
N GLY A 9 15.51 11.02 -4.60
CA GLY A 9 16.83 11.15 -3.99
C GLY A 9 16.79 11.02 -2.46
N LYS A 10 15.75 11.58 -1.82
CA LYS A 10 15.53 11.47 -0.37
C LYS A 10 15.26 10.02 0.03
N VAL A 11 14.33 9.36 -0.66
CA VAL A 11 13.98 7.95 -0.43
C VAL A 11 15.18 7.03 -0.65
N TYR A 12 15.94 7.25 -1.72
CA TYR A 12 17.17 6.49 -1.99
C TYR A 12 18.18 6.61 -0.85
N ASN A 13 18.44 7.83 -0.36
CA ASN A 13 19.37 8.07 0.75
C ASN A 13 18.87 7.45 2.06
N GLU A 14 17.56 7.47 2.29
CA GLU A 14 16.94 6.81 3.44
C GLU A 14 17.21 5.29 3.42
N ILE A 15 16.97 4.63 2.28
CA ILE A 15 17.25 3.19 2.11
C ILE A 15 18.74 2.89 2.31
N VAL A 16 19.62 3.69 1.71
CA VAL A 16 21.07 3.52 1.86
C VAL A 16 21.49 3.67 3.32
N SER A 17 20.96 4.66 4.03
CA SER A 17 21.29 4.88 5.44
C SER A 17 20.79 3.76 6.34
N ALA A 18 19.56 3.27 6.10
CA ALA A 18 18.99 2.14 6.83
C ALA A 18 19.75 0.84 6.57
N ALA A 19 20.31 0.67 5.37
CA ALA A 19 21.03 -0.53 4.95
C ALA A 19 22.57 -0.44 5.13
N ALA A 20 23.09 0.60 5.75
CA ALA A 20 24.53 0.90 5.84
C ALA A 20 25.32 -0.03 6.79
N SER A 21 24.82 -1.21 7.13
CA SER A 21 25.56 -2.20 7.93
C SER A 21 26.30 -3.19 7.03
N PRO A 22 27.61 -3.31 7.14
CA PRO A 22 28.39 -4.23 6.30
C PRO A 22 28.21 -5.71 6.68
N SER A 23 27.60 -6.00 7.84
CA SER A 23 27.57 -7.35 8.42
C SER A 23 26.29 -8.14 8.09
N SER A 24 25.24 -7.51 7.57
CA SER A 24 23.97 -8.18 7.33
C SER A 24 23.24 -7.59 6.12
N CYS A 25 22.34 -8.39 5.53
CA CYS A 25 21.48 -7.95 4.45
C CYS A 25 20.26 -7.24 5.04
N HIS A 26 20.11 -5.94 4.76
CA HIS A 26 19.03 -5.12 5.27
C HIS A 26 17.99 -4.74 4.19
N LEU A 27 18.28 -5.06 2.93
CA LEU A 27 17.45 -4.70 1.77
C LEU A 27 17.01 -5.93 1.00
N CYS A 28 15.71 -6.12 0.83
CA CYS A 28 15.12 -7.10 -0.06
C CYS A 28 14.39 -6.40 -1.21
N ILE A 29 14.61 -6.85 -2.44
CA ILE A 29 13.89 -6.38 -3.63
C ILE A 29 13.07 -7.55 -4.17
N PHE A 30 11.76 -7.45 -4.08
CA PHE A 30 10.83 -8.32 -4.79
C PHE A 30 10.56 -7.72 -6.17
N VAL A 31 10.76 -8.49 -7.23
CA VAL A 31 10.61 -8.01 -8.60
C VAL A 31 9.65 -8.89 -9.40
N SER A 32 8.73 -8.25 -10.13
CA SER A 32 7.86 -8.96 -11.07
C SER A 32 8.68 -9.57 -12.20
N CYS A 33 8.69 -10.91 -12.29
CA CYS A 33 9.39 -11.64 -13.37
C CYS A 33 8.74 -11.47 -14.74
N LEU A 34 7.45 -11.14 -14.76
CA LEU A 34 6.67 -11.02 -16.00
C LEU A 34 6.73 -9.61 -16.60
N ASN A 35 7.41 -8.68 -15.94
CA ASN A 35 7.53 -7.28 -16.36
C ASN A 35 8.99 -6.95 -16.66
N ILE A 36 9.29 -6.73 -17.96
CA ILE A 36 10.65 -6.42 -18.43
C ILE A 36 11.16 -5.10 -17.84
N ASP A 37 10.29 -4.10 -17.72
CA ASP A 37 10.66 -2.79 -17.18
C ASP A 37 11.03 -2.92 -15.70
N ALA A 38 10.30 -3.73 -14.94
CA ALA A 38 10.61 -4.04 -13.53
C ALA A 38 11.98 -4.74 -13.40
N LEU A 39 12.28 -5.69 -14.28
CA LEU A 39 13.59 -6.37 -14.30
C LEU A 39 14.73 -5.39 -14.62
N CYS A 40 14.55 -4.52 -15.61
CA CYS A 40 15.52 -3.49 -15.97
C CYS A 40 15.72 -2.48 -14.82
N ALA A 41 14.62 -1.99 -14.22
CA ALA A 41 14.66 -1.08 -13.09
C ALA A 41 15.39 -1.71 -11.89
N THR A 42 15.08 -2.97 -11.56
CA THR A 42 15.75 -3.71 -10.49
C THR A 42 17.24 -3.87 -10.75
N LYS A 43 17.64 -4.14 -12.02
CA LYS A 43 19.04 -4.20 -12.38
C LYS A 43 19.76 -2.87 -12.15
N MET A 44 19.15 -1.76 -12.54
CA MET A 44 19.71 -0.41 -12.32
C MET A 44 19.82 -0.11 -10.83
N LEU A 45 18.76 -0.33 -10.05
CA LEU A 45 18.77 -0.17 -8.59
C LEU A 45 19.85 -1.01 -7.92
N SER A 46 20.00 -2.27 -8.34
CA SER A 46 21.04 -3.16 -7.79
C SER A 46 22.45 -2.64 -8.01
N ILE A 47 22.72 -1.99 -9.14
CA ILE A 47 24.01 -1.38 -9.43
C ILE A 47 24.23 -0.15 -8.53
N LEU A 48 23.21 0.68 -8.35
CA LEU A 48 23.29 1.88 -7.51
C LEU A 48 23.54 1.49 -6.04
N PHE A 49 22.78 0.57 -5.49
CA PHE A 49 22.95 0.13 -4.10
C PHE A 49 24.30 -0.58 -3.87
N LYS A 50 24.75 -1.41 -4.81
CA LYS A 50 26.10 -2.04 -4.72
C LYS A 50 27.23 -1.03 -4.74
N LYS A 51 27.12 0.09 -5.44
CA LYS A 51 28.09 1.17 -5.40
C LYS A 51 28.20 1.83 -4.02
N GLN A 52 27.14 1.78 -3.23
CA GLN A 52 27.10 2.24 -1.84
C GLN A 52 27.44 1.11 -0.83
N LEU A 53 27.93 -0.03 -1.33
CA LEU A 53 28.26 -1.22 -0.52
C LEU A 53 27.06 -1.81 0.25
N VAL A 54 25.84 -1.50 -0.16
CA VAL A 54 24.62 -2.08 0.41
C VAL A 54 24.51 -3.53 -0.03
N GLN A 55 24.37 -4.42 0.93
CA GLN A 55 24.05 -5.82 0.67
C GLN A 55 22.54 -5.94 0.44
N LEU A 56 22.15 -6.58 -0.65
CA LEU A 56 20.76 -6.72 -1.05
C LEU A 56 20.47 -8.13 -1.53
N GLN A 57 19.24 -8.57 -1.26
CA GLN A 57 18.65 -9.79 -1.81
C GLN A 57 17.65 -9.41 -2.90
N ILE A 58 17.68 -10.10 -4.04
CA ILE A 58 16.69 -9.94 -5.11
C ILE A 58 15.91 -11.25 -5.20
N VAL A 59 14.59 -11.14 -5.08
CA VAL A 59 13.66 -12.27 -5.14
C VAL A 59 12.70 -12.06 -6.30
N PRO A 60 12.80 -12.86 -7.35
CA PRO A 60 11.86 -12.82 -8.47
C PRO A 60 10.50 -13.38 -8.05
N ILE A 61 9.41 -12.73 -8.46
CA ILE A 61 8.03 -13.04 -8.08
C ILE A 61 7.18 -13.19 -9.35
N PHE A 62 6.44 -14.30 -9.48
CA PHE A 62 5.47 -14.51 -10.55
C PHE A 62 4.05 -14.02 -10.20
N GLY A 63 3.72 -13.95 -8.91
CA GLY A 63 2.40 -13.51 -8.46
C GLY A 63 2.32 -13.28 -6.95
N TYR A 64 1.18 -12.76 -6.50
CA TYR A 64 0.98 -12.36 -5.12
C TYR A 64 1.05 -13.51 -4.10
N ALA A 65 0.62 -14.72 -4.48
CA ALA A 65 0.75 -15.88 -3.59
C ALA A 65 2.22 -16.20 -3.26
N GLU A 66 3.09 -16.06 -4.26
CA GLU A 66 4.53 -16.26 -4.10
C GLU A 66 5.16 -15.12 -3.30
N LEU A 67 4.70 -13.86 -3.50
CA LEU A 67 5.10 -12.73 -2.67
C LEU A 67 4.83 -13.02 -1.20
N LYS A 68 3.60 -13.45 -0.86
CA LYS A 68 3.23 -13.75 0.52
C LYS A 68 4.11 -14.85 1.11
N TRP A 69 4.33 -15.92 0.36
CA TRP A 69 5.19 -17.02 0.81
C TRP A 69 6.63 -16.56 1.07
N HIS A 70 7.24 -15.77 0.18
CA HIS A 70 8.59 -15.25 0.38
C HIS A 70 8.66 -14.21 1.51
N TYR A 71 7.63 -13.38 1.65
CA TYR A 71 7.55 -12.42 2.75
C TYR A 71 7.51 -13.14 4.10
N ASP A 72 6.70 -14.19 4.24
CA ASP A 72 6.61 -14.99 5.46
C ASP A 72 7.97 -15.58 5.87
N GLN A 73 8.84 -15.90 4.91
CA GLN A 73 10.20 -16.39 5.19
C GLN A 73 11.13 -15.32 5.79
N ILE A 74 10.90 -14.05 5.46
CA ILE A 74 11.73 -12.94 5.93
C ILE A 74 11.07 -12.11 7.03
N ARG A 75 9.80 -12.37 7.34
CA ARG A 75 9.03 -11.61 8.35
C ARG A 75 9.75 -11.59 9.69
N GLU A 76 10.21 -12.73 10.17
CA GLU A 76 10.90 -12.89 11.45
C GLU A 76 12.34 -12.33 11.45
N ASN A 77 12.86 -11.94 10.29
CA ASN A 77 14.22 -11.42 10.20
C ASN A 77 14.24 -9.94 10.59
N SER A 78 14.58 -9.66 11.84
CA SER A 78 14.67 -8.30 12.39
C SER A 78 15.73 -7.41 11.74
N THR A 79 16.68 -7.98 10.99
CA THR A 79 17.70 -7.18 10.27
C THR A 79 17.19 -6.62 8.96
N MET A 80 16.07 -7.11 8.43
CA MET A 80 15.50 -6.68 7.16
C MET A 80 14.70 -5.37 7.35
N ASN A 81 15.32 -4.23 7.06
CA ASN A 81 14.77 -2.90 7.33
C ASN A 81 14.03 -2.30 6.12
N SER A 82 14.40 -2.71 4.92
CA SER A 82 13.87 -2.13 3.68
C SER A 82 13.41 -3.22 2.73
N ILE A 83 12.17 -3.11 2.26
CA ILE A 83 11.59 -4.01 1.27
C ILE A 83 11.12 -3.18 0.09
N ILE A 84 11.61 -3.48 -1.11
CA ILE A 84 11.21 -2.79 -2.34
C ILE A 84 10.39 -3.75 -3.19
N LEU A 85 9.20 -3.32 -3.61
CA LEU A 85 8.34 -4.02 -4.56
C LEU A 85 8.47 -3.35 -5.92
N VAL A 86 8.89 -4.07 -6.96
CA VAL A 86 9.13 -3.50 -8.28
C VAL A 86 8.25 -4.15 -9.33
N GLY A 87 7.37 -3.35 -9.94
CA GLY A 87 6.44 -3.76 -10.99
C GLY A 87 5.16 -4.43 -10.49
N PHE A 88 4.85 -4.30 -9.20
CA PHE A 88 3.60 -4.75 -8.58
C PHE A 88 3.41 -4.11 -7.19
N GLY A 89 2.22 -4.29 -6.61
CA GLY A 89 1.90 -3.85 -5.24
C GLY A 89 1.16 -2.52 -5.16
N GLY A 90 1.16 -1.73 -6.23
CA GLY A 90 0.53 -0.41 -6.21
C GLY A 90 -1.00 -0.43 -6.08
N PHE A 91 -1.63 -1.53 -6.51
CA PHE A 91 -3.07 -1.61 -6.68
C PHE A 91 -3.81 -2.46 -5.63
N ILE A 92 -3.09 -3.18 -4.81
CA ILE A 92 -3.64 -3.90 -3.65
C ILE A 92 -3.18 -3.25 -2.36
N ASP A 93 -3.97 -3.37 -1.30
CA ASP A 93 -3.54 -3.01 0.05
C ASP A 93 -2.45 -3.99 0.52
N ILE A 94 -1.20 -3.53 0.57
CA ILE A 94 -0.04 -4.34 0.92
C ILE A 94 -0.04 -4.70 2.40
N GLU A 95 -0.47 -3.78 3.27
CA GLU A 95 -0.53 -4.00 4.72
C GLU A 95 -1.47 -5.15 5.05
N SER A 96 -2.71 -5.05 4.58
CA SER A 96 -3.73 -6.08 4.76
C SER A 96 -3.35 -7.40 4.07
N PHE A 97 -2.84 -7.34 2.84
CA PHE A 97 -2.48 -8.52 2.07
C PHE A 97 -1.38 -9.37 2.72
N LEU A 98 -0.33 -8.71 3.25
CA LEU A 98 0.79 -9.37 3.91
C LEU A 98 0.55 -9.61 5.41
N ASN A 99 -0.61 -9.20 5.96
CA ASN A 99 -0.93 -9.23 7.38
C ASN A 99 0.17 -8.54 8.22
N ILE A 100 0.51 -7.30 7.83
CA ILE A 100 1.49 -6.48 8.52
C ILE A 100 0.76 -5.74 9.63
N ASP A 101 1.24 -5.85 10.87
CA ASP A 101 0.83 -4.96 11.95
C ASP A 101 1.89 -3.84 12.06
N PRO A 102 1.56 -2.59 11.69
CA PRO A 102 2.51 -1.49 11.80
C PRO A 102 3.03 -1.27 13.22
N GLN A 103 2.24 -1.61 14.23
CA GLN A 103 2.62 -1.43 15.64
C GLN A 103 3.83 -2.31 16.01
N GLU A 104 4.00 -3.48 15.38
CA GLU A 104 5.15 -4.36 15.60
C GLU A 104 6.48 -3.71 15.17
N PHE A 105 6.42 -2.69 14.31
CA PHE A 105 7.59 -2.05 13.70
C PHE A 105 7.83 -0.61 14.16
N VAL A 106 6.98 -0.05 15.02
CA VAL A 106 7.17 1.32 15.54
C VAL A 106 8.45 1.38 16.37
N ILE A 107 9.27 2.39 16.11
CA ILE A 107 10.43 2.72 16.94
C ILE A 107 9.97 3.76 17.95
N GLU A 108 9.99 3.40 19.22
CA GLU A 108 9.79 4.35 20.31
C GLU A 108 11.07 5.21 20.43
N ASP A 109 10.97 6.45 19.96
CA ASP A 109 12.08 7.42 20.16
C ASP A 109 12.04 7.93 21.61
N ASP A 110 13.17 7.93 22.29
CA ASP A 110 13.34 8.58 23.59
C ASP A 110 12.96 10.07 23.47
N GLU A 111 12.14 10.57 24.41
CA GLU A 111 11.37 11.83 24.35
C GLU A 111 12.20 13.13 24.15
N GLU A 112 13.52 13.08 24.03
CA GLU A 112 14.37 14.28 24.02
C GLU A 112 14.63 14.91 22.64
N ASN A 113 14.28 14.28 21.51
CA ASN A 113 14.67 14.76 20.16
C ASN A 113 13.55 15.00 19.14
N THR A 114 12.27 14.87 19.52
CA THR A 114 11.15 15.03 18.58
C THR A 114 10.55 16.43 18.65
N LYS A 115 11.15 17.41 17.95
CA LYS A 115 10.54 18.75 17.81
C LYS A 115 9.98 19.06 16.43
N ASP A 116 10.17 18.27 15.38
CA ASP A 116 9.81 18.72 14.05
C ASP A 116 8.92 17.82 13.17
N ASN A 117 8.69 16.53 13.47
CA ASN A 117 7.77 15.73 12.65
C ASN A 117 7.04 14.69 13.52
N ASN A 118 5.71 14.83 13.59
CA ASN A 118 4.80 13.91 14.28
C ASN A 118 4.56 12.59 13.51
N GLU A 119 5.49 12.17 12.63
CA GLU A 119 5.36 10.94 11.85
C GLU A 119 6.02 9.78 12.58
N ALA A 120 5.26 8.69 12.78
CA ALA A 120 5.79 7.46 13.35
C ALA A 120 6.98 6.94 12.52
N ARG A 121 8.06 6.55 13.20
CA ARG A 121 9.23 5.93 12.58
C ARG A 121 9.11 4.41 12.70
N TYR A 122 9.47 3.72 11.64
CA TYR A 122 9.37 2.26 11.59
C TYR A 122 10.74 1.62 11.37
N SER A 123 10.96 0.51 12.06
CA SER A 123 12.17 -0.32 11.88
C SER A 123 12.20 -1.04 10.54
N ARG A 124 11.04 -1.19 9.89
CA ARG A 124 10.89 -1.76 8.55
C ARG A 124 10.03 -0.85 7.69
N ASN A 125 10.47 -0.60 6.45
CA ASN A 125 9.73 0.21 5.49
C ASN A 125 9.54 -0.54 4.17
N PHE A 126 8.40 -0.31 3.53
CA PHE A 126 8.06 -0.84 2.21
C PHE A 126 8.07 0.28 1.19
N TYR A 127 8.69 0.03 0.05
CA TYR A 127 8.78 0.96 -1.06
C TYR A 127 8.18 0.32 -2.31
N ILE A 128 7.16 0.95 -2.89
CA ILE A 128 6.44 0.45 -4.05
C ILE A 128 6.84 1.25 -5.28
N LEU A 129 7.44 0.59 -6.27
CA LEU A 129 7.75 1.11 -7.60
C LEU A 129 6.89 0.35 -8.60
N ASP A 130 5.70 0.87 -8.90
CA ASP A 130 4.73 0.22 -9.76
C ASP A 130 4.13 1.22 -10.74
N ALA A 131 4.06 0.84 -12.03
CA ALA A 131 3.45 1.64 -13.07
C ALA A 131 1.93 1.36 -13.23
N HIS A 132 1.41 0.34 -12.55
CA HIS A 132 -0.01 0.02 -12.63
C HIS A 132 -0.87 1.04 -11.89
N ARG A 133 -2.01 1.35 -12.46
CA ARG A 133 -3.01 2.29 -11.91
C ARG A 133 -4.39 1.63 -11.91
N PRO A 134 -5.31 2.02 -10.98
CA PRO A 134 -5.14 3.05 -9.95
C PRO A 134 -4.25 2.59 -8.78
N TRP A 135 -3.70 3.56 -8.03
CA TRP A 135 -3.08 3.27 -6.74
C TRP A 135 -4.14 2.87 -5.70
N ASN A 136 -3.80 1.90 -4.85
CA ASN A 136 -4.58 1.62 -3.65
C ASN A 136 -4.44 2.80 -2.65
N LEU A 137 -5.56 3.26 -2.10
CA LEU A 137 -5.58 4.46 -1.26
C LEU A 137 -4.98 4.23 0.12
N ASP A 138 -5.08 3.01 0.67
CA ASP A 138 -4.47 2.65 1.94
C ASP A 138 -2.95 2.69 1.85
N ASN A 139 -2.36 2.25 0.72
CA ASN A 139 -0.92 2.40 0.48
C ASN A 139 -0.48 3.87 0.40
N LEU A 140 -1.34 4.76 -0.15
CA LEU A 140 -1.01 6.18 -0.32
C LEU A 140 -1.20 6.99 0.97
N PHE A 141 -2.25 6.71 1.74
CA PHE A 141 -2.74 7.58 2.82
C PHE A 141 -2.88 6.88 4.17
N GLY A 142 -2.73 5.56 4.23
CA GLY A 142 -2.78 4.77 5.46
C GLY A 142 -1.54 5.00 6.32
N THR A 143 -0.63 4.03 6.39
CA THR A 143 0.58 4.15 7.20
C THR A 143 1.73 4.82 6.45
N THR A 144 2.64 5.50 7.20
CA THR A 144 3.88 6.05 6.63
C THR A 144 4.95 4.98 6.40
N MET A 145 4.71 3.76 6.87
CA MET A 145 5.57 2.60 6.64
C MET A 145 5.59 2.18 5.16
N ILE A 146 4.47 2.37 4.44
CA ILE A 146 4.36 2.07 3.01
C ILE A 146 4.56 3.35 2.21
N LYS A 147 5.55 3.34 1.31
CA LYS A 147 5.98 4.48 0.50
C LYS A 147 5.82 4.16 -0.98
N CYS A 148 4.88 4.86 -1.62
CA CYS A 148 4.59 4.72 -3.06
C CYS A 148 5.39 5.75 -3.85
N LEU A 149 6.26 5.29 -4.74
CA LEU A 149 7.07 6.13 -5.60
C LEU A 149 6.38 6.28 -6.95
N ASP A 150 5.84 7.48 -7.21
CA ASP A 150 5.13 7.79 -8.45
C ASP A 150 6.03 8.43 -9.50
N ASP A 151 5.77 8.12 -10.76
CA ASP A 151 6.51 8.61 -11.93
C ASP A 151 6.17 10.06 -12.33
N GLY A 152 5.37 10.74 -11.52
CA GLY A 152 4.91 12.11 -11.76
C GLY A 152 3.64 12.18 -12.60
N SER A 153 2.92 11.06 -12.75
CA SER A 153 1.66 10.99 -13.47
C SER A 153 0.48 11.62 -12.70
N VAL A 154 0.63 11.83 -11.39
CA VAL A 154 -0.40 12.40 -10.52
C VAL A 154 -0.09 13.87 -10.23
N GLU A 155 -1.05 14.76 -10.54
CA GLU A 155 -0.96 16.17 -10.18
C GLU A 155 -1.19 16.38 -8.67
N GLU A 156 -0.39 17.24 -8.04
CA GLU A 156 -0.45 17.51 -6.59
C GLU A 156 -1.84 17.95 -6.12
N ASP A 157 -2.55 18.77 -6.91
CA ASP A 157 -3.90 19.24 -6.59
C ASP A 157 -4.93 18.08 -6.59
N SER A 158 -4.80 17.16 -7.55
CA SER A 158 -5.60 15.94 -7.61
C SER A 158 -5.35 15.06 -6.39
N LEU A 159 -4.12 14.91 -5.97
CA LEU A 159 -3.74 14.09 -4.82
C LEU A 159 -4.37 14.59 -3.51
N ASN A 160 -4.38 15.92 -3.29
CA ASN A 160 -4.99 16.52 -2.11
C ASN A 160 -6.51 16.30 -2.08
N ASN A 161 -7.17 16.41 -3.23
CA ASN A 161 -8.62 16.15 -3.32
C ASN A 161 -8.94 14.68 -3.01
N VAL A 162 -8.16 13.74 -3.54
CA VAL A 162 -8.32 12.31 -3.27
C VAL A 162 -8.05 11.99 -1.80
N LYS A 163 -7.02 12.59 -1.20
CA LYS A 163 -6.72 12.43 0.23
C LYS A 163 -7.88 12.88 1.12
N ASN A 164 -8.47 14.04 0.80
CA ASN A 164 -9.62 14.56 1.55
C ASN A 164 -10.83 13.64 1.43
N ALA A 165 -11.10 13.14 0.21
CA ALA A 165 -12.19 12.18 -0.01
C ALA A 165 -11.95 10.85 0.74
N TYR A 166 -10.73 10.34 0.74
CA TYR A 166 -10.36 9.15 1.50
C TYR A 166 -10.59 9.33 3.01
N GLN A 167 -10.17 10.47 3.57
CA GLN A 167 -10.41 10.77 4.99
C GLN A 167 -11.90 10.86 5.33
N GLN A 168 -12.74 11.41 4.43
CA GLN A 168 -14.18 11.43 4.62
C GLN A 168 -14.78 10.02 4.60
N LEU A 169 -14.32 9.13 3.74
CA LEU A 169 -14.76 7.74 3.69
C LEU A 169 -14.46 7.01 5.01
N LEU A 170 -13.24 7.16 5.53
CA LEU A 170 -12.87 6.56 6.82
C LEU A 170 -13.75 7.04 7.98
N LEU A 171 -14.14 8.33 7.98
CA LEU A 171 -15.06 8.86 8.99
C LEU A 171 -16.47 8.28 8.87
N LEU A 172 -16.94 7.99 7.66
CA LEU A 172 -18.24 7.37 7.43
C LEU A 172 -18.24 5.90 7.85
N GLU A 173 -17.19 5.15 7.56
CA GLU A 173 -17.03 3.76 7.98
C GLU A 173 -16.95 3.65 9.51
N GLY A 174 -16.20 4.53 10.18
CA GLY A 174 -16.10 4.55 11.65
C GLY A 174 -17.39 4.93 12.37
N ASN A 175 -18.32 5.61 11.71
CA ASN A 175 -19.63 5.96 12.29
C ASN A 175 -20.72 4.90 11.98
N GLY A 176 -20.50 4.00 11.01
CA GLY A 176 -21.47 2.98 10.59
C GLY A 176 -21.67 1.83 11.58
N ASP A 177 -20.73 1.58 12.46
CA ASP A 177 -20.80 0.47 13.42
C ASP A 177 -21.75 0.73 14.63
N ASN A 178 -22.36 1.92 14.72
CA ASN A 178 -23.28 2.27 15.79
C ASN A 178 -24.77 2.28 15.42
N GLU A 179 -25.17 1.93 14.20
CA GLU A 179 -26.58 1.94 13.75
C GLU A 179 -27.18 0.55 13.45
N SER A 180 -26.71 -0.53 14.04
CA SER A 180 -27.31 -1.86 13.84
C SER A 180 -28.33 -2.27 14.91
N ASP A 181 -28.99 -1.33 15.61
CA ASP A 181 -30.11 -1.62 16.50
C ASP A 181 -31.31 -0.68 16.27
N LEU A 182 -31.94 -0.79 15.09
CA LEU A 182 -33.31 -0.27 14.93
C LEU A 182 -34.16 -1.29 14.15
N SER A 183 -34.81 -2.12 14.97
CA SER A 183 -36.13 -2.77 14.82
C SER A 183 -36.77 -2.77 13.41
N SER A 184 -36.90 -3.98 12.88
CA SER A 184 -37.96 -4.39 11.97
C SER A 184 -39.33 -4.08 12.57
N SER A 185 -40.08 -3.20 11.95
CA SER A 185 -41.53 -3.15 12.08
C SER A 185 -42.14 -3.47 10.72
N ASP A 186 -42.71 -4.68 10.70
CA ASP A 186 -43.58 -5.14 9.65
C ASP A 186 -44.78 -4.21 9.52
N GLU A 187 -45.01 -3.67 8.35
CA GLU A 187 -46.34 -3.24 7.91
C GLU A 187 -46.64 -3.89 6.56
N GLU A 188 -47.41 -4.99 6.69
CA GLU A 188 -48.18 -5.54 5.57
C GLU A 188 -49.24 -4.54 5.16
N SER A 189 -49.26 -4.14 3.91
CA SER A 189 -50.42 -3.55 3.26
C SER A 189 -50.81 -4.39 2.04
N GLU A 190 -51.81 -5.22 2.26
CA GLU A 190 -52.61 -5.84 1.22
C GLU A 190 -53.31 -4.72 0.40
N THR A 191 -53.22 -4.75 -0.90
CA THR A 191 -54.19 -4.13 -1.79
C THR A 191 -54.54 -5.13 -2.87
N ASP A 192 -55.78 -5.65 -2.73
CA ASP A 192 -56.59 -6.26 -3.78
C ASP A 192 -56.77 -5.28 -4.93
N GLY A 193 -56.79 -5.79 -6.13
CA GLY A 193 -57.09 -5.00 -7.32
C GLY A 193 -57.21 -5.85 -8.59
N GLU A 194 -58.35 -6.48 -8.71
CA GLU A 194 -59.16 -6.80 -9.87
C GLU A 194 -58.51 -7.05 -11.23
N VAL A 195 -58.78 -8.25 -11.68
CA VAL A 195 -58.74 -8.77 -13.04
C VAL A 195 -59.86 -8.13 -13.86
N THR A 196 -59.57 -7.60 -15.05
CA THR A 196 -60.48 -7.47 -16.15
C THR A 196 -59.84 -8.00 -17.42
N ASP A 197 -60.33 -9.15 -17.84
CA ASP A 197 -60.25 -9.63 -19.21
C ASP A 197 -61.04 -8.65 -20.11
N ASP A 198 -60.50 -8.34 -21.25
CA ASP A 198 -61.29 -8.06 -22.45
C ASP A 198 -60.49 -8.44 -23.68
N ASP A 199 -61.16 -9.33 -24.41
CA ASP A 199 -60.86 -9.88 -25.72
C ASP A 199 -60.97 -8.84 -26.83
N GLU A 200 -60.58 -9.31 -28.03
CA GLU A 200 -60.92 -8.97 -29.38
C GLU A 200 -59.88 -8.19 -30.20
N ASN A 201 -59.25 -8.91 -31.13
CA ASN A 201 -59.58 -9.16 -32.54
C ASN A 201 -59.05 -8.11 -33.55
N GLU A 202 -58.46 -8.71 -34.64
CA GLU A 202 -58.44 -8.34 -36.07
C GLU A 202 -57.64 -7.09 -36.50
N ASP A 203 -56.57 -7.24 -37.26
CA ASP A 203 -56.38 -7.57 -38.69
C ASP A 203 -54.90 -7.73 -39.05
#